data_74d8434051174ff7e464fff42380d2b1
#
_entry.id   74d8434051174ff7e464fff42380d2b1
#
_cell.length_a   1.000
_cell.length_b   1.000
_cell.length_c   1.000
_cell.angle_alpha   90.00
_cell.angle_beta   90.00
_cell.angle_gamma   90.00
#
_symmetry.space_group_name_H-M   'P 1'
#
loop_
_entity.id
_entity.type
_entity.pdbx_description
1 polymer ?
#
loop_
_entity_poly.entity_id
_entity_poly.type
_entity_poly.pdbx_seq_one_letter_code
_entity_poly.pdbx_strand_id
1 'polypeptide(L)'
;MMGSIDLHIHSTASDGTLKPAEIVDMAESRAIDVIALTDHDTVAGIPEALERAAGTSVRVIPGVEISADDAGVQAHVLGYFIDHIDGSLVSELRRFAEARLDRAYCILEKLRAQGISLPPEQLGDEMQGGAVGRPHIARLLMQEGYVASIEEAFGRYLNHGQKAYVPRAKISPSDAIEMIHGAHGLAVLAHPWSILFLVEPLVAQGLDGLEVFYRDYDACQQGRLARLAQEYGLFLTGGSDYHGPGRKAPSLGEVRVPFECLAAMDGRYGN
;
A
#
# COMPACT_ATOMS: atom_id res chain seq x y z
N MET A 1 -1.73 8.33 28.43
CA MET A 1 -0.67 8.40 27.38
C MET A 1 -1.41 8.58 26.07
N MET A 2 -0.96 9.45 25.16
CA MET A 2 -1.57 9.52 23.82
C MET A 2 -1.24 8.21 23.12
N GLY A 3 -2.23 7.57 22.51
CA GLY A 3 -2.06 6.33 21.76
C GLY A 3 -1.12 6.51 20.58
N SER A 4 -0.42 5.44 20.16
CA SER A 4 0.41 5.40 18.96
C SER A 4 -0.36 4.69 17.85
N ILE A 5 -0.34 5.25 16.63
CA ILE A 5 -1.03 4.67 15.48
C ILE A 5 -0.13 4.64 14.24
N ASP A 6 -0.32 3.64 13.39
CA ASP A 6 0.31 3.53 12.08
C ASP A 6 -0.71 2.99 11.07
N LEU A 7 -1.09 3.84 10.11
CA LEU A 7 -2.22 3.54 9.22
C LEU A 7 -1.79 3.15 7.79
N HIS A 8 -0.50 2.86 7.56
CA HIS A 8 -0.02 2.46 6.24
C HIS A 8 1.08 1.40 6.38
N ILE A 9 0.69 0.14 6.21
CA ILE A 9 1.55 -1.02 6.51
C ILE A 9 1.31 -2.13 5.48
N HIS A 10 2.39 -2.77 5.02
CA HIS A 10 2.38 -3.88 4.09
C HIS A 10 2.90 -5.16 4.72
N SER A 11 2.25 -6.28 4.39
CA SER A 11 2.62 -7.62 4.83
C SER A 11 3.11 -8.50 3.67
N THR A 12 3.41 -9.77 3.97
CA THR A 12 3.68 -10.79 2.95
C THR A 12 2.47 -11.10 2.07
N ALA A 13 1.28 -10.59 2.38
CA ALA A 13 0.14 -10.69 1.46
C ALA A 13 0.32 -9.80 0.22
N SER A 14 1.19 -8.79 0.26
CA SER A 14 1.61 -8.02 -0.91
C SER A 14 3.12 -8.07 -1.09
N ASP A 15 3.83 -7.01 -0.75
CA ASP A 15 5.28 -6.89 -0.97
C ASP A 15 6.09 -6.56 0.29
N GLY A 16 5.45 -6.63 1.45
CA GLY A 16 6.11 -6.63 2.74
C GLY A 16 6.90 -7.92 3.00
N THR A 17 7.66 -7.97 4.09
CA THR A 17 8.52 -9.12 4.43
C THR A 17 8.10 -9.82 5.73
N LEU A 18 7.12 -9.29 6.46
CA LEU A 18 6.55 -9.90 7.66
C LEU A 18 5.13 -10.40 7.39
N LYS A 19 4.76 -11.51 8.02
CA LYS A 19 3.38 -12.00 7.98
C LYS A 19 2.44 -11.05 8.71
N PRO A 20 1.15 -11.03 8.35
CA PRO A 20 0.16 -10.19 9.04
C PRO A 20 0.17 -10.37 10.56
N ALA A 21 0.25 -11.60 11.07
CA ALA A 21 0.34 -11.88 12.50
C ALA A 21 1.64 -11.31 13.13
N GLU A 22 2.77 -11.41 12.45
CA GLU A 22 4.05 -10.87 12.95
C GLU A 22 4.05 -9.34 13.04
N ILE A 23 3.30 -8.66 12.15
CA ILE A 23 3.08 -7.21 12.20
C ILE A 23 2.29 -6.83 13.45
N VAL A 24 1.24 -7.60 13.78
CA VAL A 24 0.45 -7.38 15.01
C VAL A 24 1.31 -7.59 16.25
N ASP A 25 2.12 -8.66 16.29
CA ASP A 25 3.06 -8.93 17.40
C ASP A 25 4.08 -7.79 17.57
N MET A 26 4.59 -7.28 16.46
CA MET A 26 5.53 -6.16 16.47
C MET A 26 4.83 -4.88 16.96
N ALA A 27 3.60 -4.60 16.54
CA ALA A 27 2.83 -3.46 17.00
C ALA A 27 2.60 -3.54 18.52
N GLU A 28 2.20 -4.69 19.05
CA GLU A 28 2.03 -4.91 20.49
C GLU A 28 3.34 -4.68 21.25
N SER A 29 4.45 -5.26 20.78
CA SER A 29 5.76 -5.12 21.40
C SER A 29 6.29 -3.67 21.44
N ARG A 30 5.80 -2.83 20.53
CA ARG A 30 6.15 -1.40 20.41
C ARG A 30 5.11 -0.46 21.04
N ALA A 31 4.10 -1.01 21.71
CA ALA A 31 3.00 -0.26 22.29
C ALA A 31 2.30 0.66 21.25
N ILE A 32 2.07 0.13 20.05
CA ILE A 32 1.23 0.77 19.02
C ILE A 32 -0.19 0.29 19.25
N ASP A 33 -1.11 1.21 19.49
CA ASP A 33 -2.49 0.87 19.87
C ASP A 33 -3.36 0.51 18.66
N VAL A 34 -3.11 1.15 17.49
CA VAL A 34 -3.90 0.93 16.28
C VAL A 34 -3.00 0.86 15.05
N ILE A 35 -3.24 -0.13 14.21
CA ILE A 35 -2.60 -0.27 12.90
C ILE A 35 -3.67 -0.43 11.82
N ALA A 36 -3.37 0.02 10.59
CA ALA A 36 -4.13 -0.39 9.41
C ALA A 36 -3.25 -1.27 8.53
N LEU A 37 -3.74 -2.47 8.19
CA LEU A 37 -3.09 -3.32 7.20
C LEU A 37 -3.62 -2.92 5.81
N THR A 38 -2.73 -2.42 4.96
CA THR A 38 -3.07 -1.78 3.67
C THR A 38 -2.29 -2.39 2.51
N ASP A 39 -2.25 -3.71 2.44
CA ASP A 39 -1.54 -4.45 1.39
C ASP A 39 -1.95 -4.00 -0.01
N HIS A 40 -0.99 -3.98 -0.93
CA HIS A 40 -1.21 -3.58 -2.32
C HIS A 40 -2.17 -4.52 -3.07
N ASP A 41 -3.31 -3.98 -3.50
CA ASP A 41 -4.33 -4.63 -4.34
C ASP A 41 -4.79 -6.01 -3.81
N THR A 42 -4.76 -6.20 -2.48
CA THR A 42 -5.22 -7.43 -1.82
C THR A 42 -5.71 -7.17 -0.40
N VAL A 43 -6.67 -7.97 0.04
CA VAL A 43 -7.19 -8.01 1.42
C VAL A 43 -6.88 -9.35 2.10
N ALA A 44 -6.08 -10.20 1.45
CA ALA A 44 -5.84 -11.58 1.89
C ALA A 44 -5.14 -11.67 3.27
N GLY A 45 -4.37 -10.65 3.67
CA GLY A 45 -3.69 -10.60 4.96
C GLY A 45 -4.58 -10.21 6.14
N ILE A 46 -5.74 -9.61 5.87
CA ILE A 46 -6.61 -9.04 6.92
C ILE A 46 -7.16 -10.10 7.89
N PRO A 47 -7.68 -11.26 7.44
CA PRO A 47 -8.19 -12.26 8.36
C PRO A 47 -7.15 -12.75 9.39
N GLU A 48 -5.91 -13.00 8.95
CA GLU A 48 -4.80 -13.43 9.83
C GLU A 48 -4.45 -12.31 10.85
N ALA A 49 -4.39 -11.06 10.40
CA ALA A 49 -4.11 -9.94 11.30
C ALA A 49 -5.21 -9.75 12.35
N LEU A 50 -6.49 -9.83 11.95
CA LEU A 50 -7.62 -9.71 12.87
C LEU A 50 -7.68 -10.87 13.88
N GLU A 51 -7.44 -12.11 13.44
CA GLU A 51 -7.37 -13.28 14.31
C GLU A 51 -6.27 -13.12 15.35
N ARG A 52 -5.06 -12.69 14.92
CA ARG A 52 -3.96 -12.46 15.85
C ARG A 52 -4.24 -11.32 16.82
N ALA A 53 -4.86 -10.23 16.35
CA ALA A 53 -5.18 -9.06 17.16
C ALA A 53 -6.18 -9.35 18.28
N ALA A 54 -7.08 -10.33 18.11
CA ALA A 54 -8.09 -10.69 19.09
C ALA A 54 -7.51 -11.08 20.47
N GLY A 55 -6.22 -11.45 20.53
CA GLY A 55 -5.52 -11.79 21.78
C GLY A 55 -4.58 -10.70 22.29
N THR A 56 -4.61 -9.48 21.73
CA THR A 56 -3.69 -8.38 22.04
C THR A 56 -4.44 -7.09 22.40
N SER A 57 -3.69 -6.02 22.74
CA SER A 57 -4.23 -4.69 22.91
C SER A 57 -4.30 -3.88 21.59
N VAL A 58 -3.82 -4.46 20.48
CA VAL A 58 -3.73 -3.79 19.18
C VAL A 58 -5.07 -3.86 18.44
N ARG A 59 -5.59 -2.71 18.02
CA ARG A 59 -6.72 -2.63 17.09
C ARG A 59 -6.20 -2.67 15.66
N VAL A 60 -6.69 -3.61 14.85
CA VAL A 60 -6.42 -3.67 13.41
C VAL A 60 -7.59 -3.07 12.64
N ILE A 61 -7.30 -2.09 11.78
CA ILE A 61 -8.24 -1.52 10.82
C ILE A 61 -8.09 -2.29 9.50
N PRO A 62 -9.16 -2.92 8.99
CA PRO A 62 -9.16 -3.49 7.65
C PRO A 62 -8.91 -2.40 6.61
N GLY A 63 -7.87 -2.57 5.79
CA GLY A 63 -7.53 -1.62 4.75
C GLY A 63 -6.99 -2.29 3.49
N VAL A 64 -6.74 -1.49 2.48
CA VAL A 64 -6.11 -1.88 1.22
C VAL A 64 -5.42 -0.66 0.62
N GLU A 65 -4.32 -0.85 -0.10
CA GLU A 65 -3.75 0.19 -0.96
C GLU A 65 -3.96 -0.17 -2.43
N ILE A 66 -4.93 0.49 -3.09
CA ILE A 66 -5.22 0.26 -4.49
C ILE A 66 -4.25 1.06 -5.36
N SER A 67 -3.56 0.36 -6.24
CA SER A 67 -2.61 0.97 -7.16
C SER A 67 -3.32 1.42 -8.44
N ALA A 68 -3.41 2.73 -8.64
CA ALA A 68 -4.07 3.37 -9.77
C ALA A 68 -3.10 4.08 -10.73
N ASP A 69 -3.57 4.40 -11.94
CA ASP A 69 -2.82 5.15 -12.96
C ASP A 69 -3.79 6.08 -13.69
N ASP A 70 -3.51 7.38 -13.63
CA ASP A 70 -4.23 8.39 -14.41
C ASP A 70 -3.31 8.94 -15.50
N ALA A 71 -3.63 8.61 -16.76
CA ALA A 71 -2.91 9.05 -17.96
C ALA A 71 -1.38 8.84 -17.90
N GLY A 72 -0.90 7.83 -17.17
CA GLY A 72 0.53 7.54 -16.98
C GLY A 72 1.12 8.11 -15.69
N VAL A 73 0.31 8.79 -14.88
CA VAL A 73 0.66 9.22 -13.53
C VAL A 73 0.22 8.15 -12.54
N GLN A 74 1.17 7.55 -11.84
CA GLN A 74 0.88 6.57 -10.79
C GLN A 74 0.33 7.28 -9.55
N ALA A 75 -0.79 6.79 -9.04
CA ALA A 75 -1.40 7.20 -7.79
C ALA A 75 -1.75 5.96 -6.98
N HIS A 76 -1.71 6.07 -5.66
CA HIS A 76 -2.20 5.02 -4.77
C HIS A 76 -3.35 5.57 -3.94
N VAL A 77 -4.38 4.75 -3.76
CA VAL A 77 -5.54 5.10 -2.94
C VAL A 77 -5.68 4.09 -1.82
N LEU A 78 -5.52 4.58 -0.59
CA LEU A 78 -5.74 3.79 0.62
C LEU A 78 -7.24 3.69 0.88
N GLY A 79 -7.71 2.48 1.13
CA GLY A 79 -9.06 2.23 1.66
C GLY A 79 -8.96 1.89 3.14
N TYR A 80 -9.74 2.54 3.99
CA TYR A 80 -9.83 2.23 5.42
C TYR A 80 -11.23 1.77 5.80
N PHE A 81 -11.33 0.91 6.82
CA PHE A 81 -12.59 0.37 7.33
C PHE A 81 -13.40 -0.41 6.28
N ILE A 82 -12.74 -0.95 5.28
CA ILE A 82 -13.40 -1.71 4.22
C ILE A 82 -14.03 -2.99 4.75
N ASP A 83 -15.15 -3.40 4.19
CA ASP A 83 -15.63 -4.77 4.32
C ASP A 83 -14.75 -5.69 3.47
N HIS A 84 -13.74 -6.27 4.10
CA HIS A 84 -12.72 -7.09 3.43
C HIS A 84 -13.27 -8.43 2.89
N ILE A 85 -14.53 -8.77 3.18
CA ILE A 85 -15.22 -9.95 2.62
C ILE A 85 -16.26 -9.57 1.57
N ASP A 86 -16.41 -8.28 1.23
CA ASP A 86 -17.29 -7.84 0.15
C ASP A 86 -16.96 -8.55 -1.16
N GLY A 87 -17.94 -9.21 -1.74
CA GLY A 87 -17.73 -10.07 -2.91
C GLY A 87 -17.32 -9.30 -4.16
N SER A 88 -17.74 -8.04 -4.32
CA SER A 88 -17.38 -7.19 -5.46
C SER A 88 -15.93 -6.75 -5.34
N LEU A 89 -15.54 -6.22 -4.17
CA LEU A 89 -14.16 -5.83 -3.89
C LEU A 89 -13.19 -7.01 -4.09
N VAL A 90 -13.47 -8.16 -3.46
CA VAL A 90 -12.63 -9.37 -3.55
C VAL A 90 -12.49 -9.85 -4.99
N SER A 91 -13.57 -9.82 -5.79
CA SER A 91 -13.54 -10.21 -7.21
C SER A 91 -12.66 -9.29 -8.05
N GLU A 92 -12.77 -7.97 -7.87
CA GLU A 92 -11.95 -7.00 -8.60
C GLU A 92 -10.47 -7.07 -8.20
N LEU A 93 -10.17 -7.20 -6.90
CA LEU A 93 -8.80 -7.38 -6.43
C LEU A 93 -8.16 -8.68 -6.96
N ARG A 94 -8.95 -9.77 -7.06
CA ARG A 94 -8.48 -11.01 -7.69
C ARG A 94 -8.12 -10.79 -9.17
N ARG A 95 -8.96 -10.08 -9.92
CA ARG A 95 -8.68 -9.72 -11.32
C ARG A 95 -7.37 -8.92 -11.45
N PHE A 96 -7.10 -8.01 -10.50
CA PHE A 96 -5.84 -7.26 -10.48
C PHE A 96 -4.65 -8.15 -10.14
N ALA A 97 -4.80 -9.09 -9.21
CA ALA A 97 -3.75 -10.04 -8.88
C ALA A 97 -3.37 -10.93 -10.08
N GLU A 98 -4.37 -11.41 -10.84
CA GLU A 98 -4.16 -12.16 -12.08
C GLU A 98 -3.43 -11.31 -13.14
N ALA A 99 -3.88 -10.08 -13.37
CA ALA A 99 -3.21 -9.17 -14.31
C ALA A 99 -1.78 -8.79 -13.87
N ARG A 100 -1.50 -8.73 -12.57
CA ARG A 100 -0.15 -8.54 -12.03
C ARG A 100 0.74 -9.74 -12.29
N LEU A 101 0.21 -10.95 -12.14
CA LEU A 101 0.93 -12.18 -12.41
C LEU A 101 1.30 -12.29 -13.90
N ASP A 102 0.35 -12.05 -14.79
CA ASP A 102 0.59 -12.03 -16.24
C ASP A 102 1.67 -10.99 -16.60
N ARG A 103 1.60 -9.81 -16.00
CA ARG A 103 2.61 -8.77 -16.14
C ARG A 103 3.98 -9.21 -15.66
N ALA A 104 4.06 -9.92 -14.53
CA ALA A 104 5.32 -10.43 -14.00
C ALA A 104 5.96 -11.43 -14.96
N TYR A 105 5.18 -12.35 -15.55
CA TYR A 105 5.68 -13.25 -16.60
C TYR A 105 6.20 -12.50 -17.83
N CYS A 106 5.49 -11.47 -18.28
CA CYS A 106 5.97 -10.62 -19.38
C CYS A 106 7.30 -9.91 -19.05
N ILE A 107 7.50 -9.50 -17.79
CA ILE A 107 8.77 -8.92 -17.35
C ILE A 107 9.88 -9.98 -17.36
N LEU A 108 9.62 -11.20 -16.88
CA LEU A 108 10.60 -12.29 -16.92
C LEU A 108 11.01 -12.64 -18.37
N GLU A 109 10.08 -12.66 -19.30
CA GLU A 109 10.39 -12.88 -20.73
C GLU A 109 11.29 -11.78 -21.29
N LYS A 110 11.01 -10.51 -20.97
CA LYS A 110 11.86 -9.38 -21.36
C LYS A 110 13.26 -9.43 -20.74
N LEU A 111 13.38 -9.87 -19.49
CA LEU A 111 14.67 -10.11 -18.82
C LEU A 111 15.42 -11.25 -19.49
N ARG A 112 14.74 -12.36 -19.83
CA ARG A 112 15.32 -13.50 -20.54
C ARG A 112 15.88 -13.09 -21.90
N ALA A 113 15.20 -12.21 -22.62
CA ALA A 113 15.69 -11.67 -23.90
C ALA A 113 16.97 -10.84 -23.73
N GLN A 114 17.33 -10.42 -22.52
CA GLN A 114 18.56 -9.70 -22.18
C GLN A 114 19.62 -10.63 -21.54
N GLY A 115 19.42 -11.95 -21.56
CA GLY A 115 20.33 -12.93 -20.98
C GLY A 115 20.19 -13.11 -19.46
N ILE A 116 19.12 -12.60 -18.85
CA ILE A 116 18.81 -12.76 -17.43
C ILE A 116 17.73 -13.82 -17.27
N SER A 117 18.09 -14.97 -16.71
CA SER A 117 17.15 -16.07 -16.48
C SER A 117 16.78 -16.14 -15.00
N LEU A 118 15.55 -15.80 -14.70
CA LEU A 118 14.97 -15.97 -13.36
C LEU A 118 13.99 -17.14 -13.40
N PRO A 119 13.99 -18.03 -12.36
CA PRO A 119 13.08 -19.16 -12.29
C PRO A 119 11.64 -18.68 -12.05
N PRO A 120 10.68 -18.95 -12.96
CA PRO A 120 9.29 -18.51 -12.77
C PRO A 120 8.61 -19.10 -11.52
N GLU A 121 9.03 -20.31 -11.10
CA GLU A 121 8.54 -20.97 -9.90
C GLU A 121 8.85 -20.19 -8.62
N GLN A 122 9.96 -19.48 -8.57
CA GLN A 122 10.32 -18.65 -7.41
C GLN A 122 9.40 -17.42 -7.25
N LEU A 123 8.73 -16.98 -8.33
CA LEU A 123 7.66 -15.98 -8.17
C LEU A 123 6.49 -16.54 -7.36
N GLY A 124 6.17 -17.82 -7.52
CA GLY A 124 5.12 -18.50 -6.75
C GLY A 124 5.46 -18.61 -5.28
N ASP A 125 6.71 -18.92 -4.95
CA ASP A 125 7.19 -19.03 -3.57
C ASP A 125 7.20 -17.67 -2.85
N GLU A 126 7.53 -16.60 -3.56
CA GLU A 126 7.47 -15.21 -3.05
C GLU A 126 6.02 -14.71 -2.85
N MET A 127 5.04 -15.33 -3.52
CA MET A 127 3.64 -14.86 -3.50
C MET A 127 2.87 -15.27 -2.24
N GLN A 128 3.19 -16.38 -1.58
CA GLN A 128 2.42 -16.94 -0.44
C GLN A 128 0.90 -16.61 -0.44
N GLY A 129 0.31 -16.53 -1.65
CA GLY A 129 -1.11 -16.17 -1.84
C GLY A 129 -1.41 -14.67 -2.05
N GLY A 130 -0.39 -13.81 -2.09
CA GLY A 130 -0.54 -12.36 -2.28
C GLY A 130 -0.35 -11.86 -3.71
N ALA A 131 -0.42 -10.55 -3.91
CA ALA A 131 -0.28 -9.90 -5.21
C ALA A 131 1.19 -9.70 -5.60
N VAL A 132 1.64 -10.33 -6.70
CA VAL A 132 2.99 -10.17 -7.22
C VAL A 132 3.25 -8.76 -7.77
N GLY A 133 4.41 -8.19 -7.48
CA GLY A 133 4.83 -6.88 -7.97
C GLY A 133 6.29 -6.83 -8.43
N ARG A 134 6.70 -5.68 -9.00
CA ARG A 134 8.09 -5.43 -9.38
C ARG A 134 9.09 -5.58 -8.22
N PRO A 135 8.75 -5.26 -6.95
CA PRO A 135 9.66 -5.50 -5.82
C PRO A 135 10.05 -6.98 -5.66
N HIS A 136 9.14 -7.92 -5.92
CA HIS A 136 9.45 -9.36 -5.92
C HIS A 136 10.50 -9.71 -6.98
N ILE A 137 10.31 -9.24 -8.21
CA ILE A 137 11.28 -9.44 -9.32
C ILE A 137 12.62 -8.78 -8.99
N ALA A 138 12.62 -7.60 -8.35
CA ALA A 138 13.83 -6.93 -7.91
C ALA A 138 14.59 -7.74 -6.85
N ARG A 139 13.89 -8.36 -5.90
CA ARG A 139 14.49 -9.27 -4.92
C ARG A 139 15.10 -10.50 -5.59
N LEU A 140 14.39 -11.13 -6.53
CA LEU A 140 14.92 -12.27 -7.29
C LEU A 140 16.18 -11.89 -8.09
N LEU A 141 16.19 -10.73 -8.76
CA LEU A 141 17.38 -10.23 -9.45
C LEU A 141 18.59 -10.07 -8.50
N MET A 142 18.35 -9.64 -7.28
CA MET A 142 19.37 -9.48 -6.26
C MET A 142 19.82 -10.83 -5.69
N GLN A 143 18.91 -11.74 -5.41
CA GLN A 143 19.22 -13.09 -4.91
C GLN A 143 20.04 -13.91 -5.91
N GLU A 144 19.72 -13.81 -7.20
CA GLU A 144 20.43 -14.46 -8.29
C GLU A 144 21.73 -13.72 -8.71
N GLY A 145 22.09 -12.62 -8.01
CA GLY A 145 23.34 -11.89 -8.20
C GLY A 145 23.41 -11.01 -9.47
N TYR A 146 22.30 -10.75 -10.15
CA TYR A 146 22.28 -9.86 -11.31
C TYR A 146 22.41 -8.37 -10.95
N VAL A 147 22.07 -8.00 -9.72
CA VAL A 147 22.18 -6.64 -9.17
C VAL A 147 22.60 -6.70 -7.70
N ALA A 148 23.19 -5.60 -7.21
CA ALA A 148 23.65 -5.50 -5.82
C ALA A 148 22.55 -4.93 -4.88
N SER A 149 21.51 -4.30 -5.41
CA SER A 149 20.43 -3.71 -4.61
C SER A 149 19.10 -3.68 -5.38
N ILE A 150 18.03 -3.49 -4.62
CA ILE A 150 16.67 -3.27 -5.16
C ILE A 150 16.65 -2.01 -6.05
N GLU A 151 17.29 -0.93 -5.62
CA GLU A 151 17.37 0.33 -6.37
C GLU A 151 18.06 0.14 -7.72
N GLU A 152 19.13 -0.68 -7.75
CA GLU A 152 19.81 -1.03 -8.99
C GLU A 152 18.91 -1.83 -9.93
N ALA A 153 18.13 -2.79 -9.40
CA ALA A 153 17.17 -3.55 -10.20
C ALA A 153 16.14 -2.65 -10.87
N PHE A 154 15.58 -1.71 -10.12
CA PHE A 154 14.63 -0.72 -10.67
C PHE A 154 15.31 0.20 -11.68
N GLY A 155 16.47 0.73 -11.39
CA GLY A 155 17.20 1.66 -12.25
C GLY A 155 17.62 1.04 -13.59
N ARG A 156 18.02 -0.23 -13.60
CA ARG A 156 18.51 -0.94 -14.81
C ARG A 156 17.44 -1.61 -15.63
N TYR A 157 16.37 -2.12 -14.99
CA TYR A 157 15.45 -3.05 -15.64
C TYR A 157 13.97 -2.73 -15.50
N LEU A 158 13.50 -2.26 -14.31
CA LEU A 158 12.09 -2.34 -13.94
C LEU A 158 11.34 -1.00 -13.97
N ASN A 159 12.03 0.14 -13.94
CA ASN A 159 11.41 1.46 -14.04
C ASN A 159 10.86 1.73 -15.43
N HIS A 160 9.96 2.71 -15.51
CA HIS A 160 9.45 3.23 -16.78
C HIS A 160 10.63 3.61 -17.71
N GLY A 161 10.53 3.23 -18.99
CA GLY A 161 11.58 3.45 -19.98
C GLY A 161 12.69 2.40 -20.00
N GLN A 162 12.77 1.51 -19.00
CA GLN A 162 13.75 0.41 -18.98
C GLN A 162 13.30 -0.77 -19.85
N LYS A 163 14.29 -1.58 -20.28
CA LYS A 163 14.06 -2.64 -21.29
C LYS A 163 13.12 -3.76 -20.84
N ALA A 164 13.05 -4.05 -19.52
CA ALA A 164 12.14 -5.04 -18.99
C ALA A 164 10.83 -4.44 -18.44
N TYR A 165 10.64 -3.12 -18.57
CA TYR A 165 9.39 -2.49 -18.14
C TYR A 165 8.19 -3.02 -18.94
N VAL A 166 7.13 -3.35 -18.20
CA VAL A 166 5.80 -3.68 -18.72
C VAL A 166 4.80 -2.78 -18.03
N PRO A 167 3.92 -2.05 -18.75
CA PRO A 167 2.89 -1.24 -18.12
C PRO A 167 1.93 -2.11 -17.30
N ARG A 168 1.30 -1.51 -16.27
CA ARG A 168 0.25 -2.15 -15.46
C ARG A 168 -1.09 -2.10 -16.21
N ALA A 169 -1.96 -3.08 -15.97
CA ALA A 169 -3.38 -2.91 -16.23
C ALA A 169 -3.88 -1.69 -15.45
N LYS A 170 -4.59 -0.79 -16.13
CA LYS A 170 -4.96 0.51 -15.58
C LYS A 170 -6.30 0.42 -14.86
N ILE A 171 -6.31 0.88 -13.62
CA ILE A 171 -7.51 1.35 -12.92
C ILE A 171 -7.30 2.84 -12.68
N SER A 172 -8.32 3.64 -12.88
CA SER A 172 -8.22 5.06 -12.55
C SER A 172 -8.31 5.28 -11.04
N PRO A 173 -7.75 6.36 -10.49
CA PRO A 173 -7.96 6.71 -9.09
C PRO A 173 -9.44 6.86 -8.73
N SER A 174 -10.28 7.29 -9.67
CA SER A 174 -11.73 7.37 -9.54
C SER A 174 -12.35 5.99 -9.31
N ASP A 175 -12.00 5.02 -10.15
CA ASP A 175 -12.52 3.65 -10.00
C ASP A 175 -12.06 3.03 -8.68
N ALA A 176 -10.84 3.35 -8.23
CA ALA A 176 -10.33 2.92 -6.92
C ALA A 176 -11.16 3.50 -5.76
N ILE A 177 -11.54 4.79 -5.84
CA ILE A 177 -12.43 5.43 -4.86
C ILE A 177 -13.79 4.74 -4.85
N GLU A 178 -14.38 4.50 -6.03
CA GLU A 178 -15.69 3.82 -6.15
C GLU A 178 -15.64 2.39 -5.56
N MET A 179 -14.56 1.64 -5.80
CA MET A 179 -14.36 0.29 -5.22
C MET A 179 -14.30 0.32 -3.70
N ILE A 180 -13.54 1.28 -3.13
CA ILE A 180 -13.40 1.43 -1.68
C ILE A 180 -14.76 1.80 -1.05
N HIS A 181 -15.49 2.75 -1.65
CA HIS A 181 -16.82 3.12 -1.20
C HIS A 181 -17.83 1.98 -1.34
N GLY A 182 -17.75 1.21 -2.43
CA GLY A 182 -18.58 0.01 -2.64
C GLY A 182 -18.41 -1.03 -1.52
N ALA A 183 -17.21 -1.11 -0.95
CA ALA A 183 -16.89 -1.92 0.22
C ALA A 183 -17.06 -1.16 1.56
N HIS A 184 -17.83 -0.08 1.57
CA HIS A 184 -18.14 0.75 2.75
C HIS A 184 -16.95 1.46 3.39
N GLY A 185 -15.81 1.55 2.71
CA GLY A 185 -14.58 2.17 3.22
C GLY A 185 -14.49 3.67 3.00
N LEU A 186 -13.43 4.27 3.56
CA LEU A 186 -13.01 5.65 3.31
C LEU A 186 -11.80 5.66 2.37
N ALA A 187 -11.86 6.46 1.29
CA ALA A 187 -10.82 6.54 0.27
C ALA A 187 -9.86 7.71 0.54
N VAL A 188 -8.57 7.44 0.64
CA VAL A 188 -7.53 8.40 0.97
C VAL A 188 -6.40 8.37 -0.07
N LEU A 189 -5.99 9.52 -0.60
CA LEU A 189 -4.86 9.58 -1.53
C LEU A 189 -3.54 9.40 -0.77
N ALA A 190 -2.82 8.33 -1.08
CA ALA A 190 -1.56 7.97 -0.44
C ALA A 190 -0.40 8.85 -0.95
N HIS A 191 0.53 9.19 -0.06
CA HIS A 191 1.79 9.92 -0.33
C HIS A 191 1.71 10.95 -1.47
N PRO A 192 0.76 11.93 -1.43
CA PRO A 192 0.32 12.70 -2.59
C PRO A 192 1.27 13.82 -3.03
N TRP A 193 2.43 14.02 -2.40
CA TRP A 193 3.28 15.21 -2.62
C TRP A 193 3.64 15.48 -4.07
N SER A 194 3.93 14.44 -4.85
CA SER A 194 4.31 14.58 -6.27
C SER A 194 3.12 14.69 -7.22
N ILE A 195 1.90 14.46 -6.72
CA ILE A 195 0.66 14.37 -7.52
C ILE A 195 -0.46 15.26 -6.97
N LEU A 196 -0.11 16.37 -6.32
CA LEU A 196 -1.07 17.31 -5.71
C LEU A 196 -2.12 17.84 -6.68
N PHE A 197 -1.81 17.88 -7.97
CA PHE A 197 -2.74 18.29 -9.03
C PHE A 197 -3.91 17.33 -9.22
N LEU A 198 -3.84 16.11 -8.68
CA LEU A 198 -4.94 15.14 -8.68
C LEU A 198 -5.94 15.37 -7.54
N VAL A 199 -5.59 16.14 -6.51
CA VAL A 199 -6.44 16.28 -5.31
C VAL A 199 -7.81 16.87 -5.66
N GLU A 200 -7.85 18.03 -6.31
CA GLU A 200 -9.10 18.69 -6.66
C GLU A 200 -10.01 17.83 -7.56
N PRO A 201 -9.52 17.23 -8.67
CA PRO A 201 -10.32 16.29 -9.45
C PRO A 201 -10.86 15.09 -8.65
N LEU A 202 -10.05 14.52 -7.73
CA LEU A 202 -10.47 13.35 -6.94
C LEU A 202 -11.45 13.72 -5.83
N VAL A 203 -11.36 14.91 -5.27
CA VAL A 203 -12.38 15.44 -4.33
C VAL A 203 -13.75 15.49 -5.00
N ALA A 204 -13.81 15.95 -6.25
CA ALA A 204 -15.07 15.96 -7.03
C ALA A 204 -15.61 14.53 -7.29
N GLN A 205 -14.78 13.51 -7.10
CA GLN A 205 -15.13 12.09 -7.27
C GLN A 205 -15.27 11.35 -5.93
N GLY A 206 -15.29 12.09 -4.83
CA GLY A 206 -15.57 11.54 -3.51
C GLY A 206 -14.36 11.15 -2.68
N LEU A 207 -13.16 11.64 -2.99
CA LEU A 207 -11.98 11.42 -2.13
C LEU A 207 -12.29 11.90 -0.71
N ASP A 208 -12.03 11.07 0.31
CA ASP A 208 -12.34 11.35 1.71
C ASP A 208 -11.16 11.96 2.47
N GLY A 209 -9.91 11.67 2.08
CA GLY A 209 -8.76 12.13 2.84
C GLY A 209 -7.44 12.19 2.07
N LEU A 210 -6.43 12.74 2.75
CA LEU A 210 -5.04 12.79 2.28
C LEU A 210 -4.10 12.17 3.31
N GLU A 211 -3.10 11.43 2.86
CA GLU A 211 -1.98 11.02 3.68
C GLU A 211 -1.02 12.22 3.87
N VAL A 212 -1.04 12.78 5.07
CA VAL A 212 -0.31 13.99 5.46
C VAL A 212 0.96 13.64 6.22
N PHE A 213 0.86 12.67 7.13
CA PHE A 213 1.98 12.25 7.98
C PHE A 213 2.65 11.04 7.36
N TYR A 214 3.59 11.30 6.46
CA TYR A 214 4.31 10.27 5.73
C TYR A 214 5.80 10.34 6.03
N ARG A 215 6.47 9.20 6.00
CA ARG A 215 7.86 9.03 6.40
C ARG A 215 8.86 9.99 5.75
N ASP A 216 8.64 10.38 4.51
CA ASP A 216 9.56 11.21 3.73
C ASP A 216 9.16 12.70 3.72
N TYR A 217 8.14 13.09 4.51
CA TYR A 217 7.65 14.47 4.52
C TYR A 217 8.19 15.27 5.70
N ASP A 218 8.76 16.42 5.40
CA ASP A 218 9.13 17.40 6.41
C ASP A 218 7.91 18.18 6.94
N ALA A 219 8.13 18.98 8.00
CA ALA A 219 7.05 19.76 8.64
C ALA A 219 6.41 20.79 7.68
N CYS A 220 7.15 21.28 6.67
CA CYS A 220 6.62 22.23 5.69
C CYS A 220 5.66 21.52 4.72
N GLN A 221 6.04 20.33 4.24
CA GLN A 221 5.21 19.49 3.39
C GLN A 221 3.95 19.04 4.12
N GLN A 222 4.07 18.53 5.35
CA GLN A 222 2.94 18.16 6.19
C GLN A 222 1.99 19.34 6.44
N GLY A 223 2.53 20.52 6.76
CA GLY A 223 1.74 21.72 6.95
C GLY A 223 1.02 22.21 5.71
N ARG A 224 1.60 22.01 4.50
CA ARG A 224 0.94 22.32 3.23
C ARG A 224 -0.19 21.34 2.91
N LEU A 225 0.06 20.03 3.10
CA LEU A 225 -0.95 18.99 2.89
C LEU A 225 -2.11 19.11 3.88
N ALA A 226 -1.84 19.43 5.16
CA ALA A 226 -2.88 19.66 6.16
C ALA A 226 -3.79 20.84 5.79
N ARG A 227 -3.22 21.96 5.31
CA ARG A 227 -4.02 23.11 4.83
C ARG A 227 -4.85 22.73 3.61
N LEU A 228 -4.30 21.98 2.66
CA LEU A 228 -5.03 21.50 1.48
C LEU A 228 -6.19 20.60 1.89
N ALA A 229 -5.96 19.65 2.81
CA ALA A 229 -7.00 18.80 3.35
C ALA A 229 -8.11 19.62 4.04
N GLN A 230 -7.75 20.62 4.84
CA GLN A 230 -8.71 21.51 5.48
C GLN A 230 -9.53 22.31 4.45
N GLU A 231 -8.92 22.79 3.38
CA GLU A 231 -9.59 23.55 2.30
C GLU A 231 -10.71 22.73 1.64
N TYR A 232 -10.45 21.44 1.44
CA TYR A 232 -11.41 20.53 0.80
C TYR A 232 -12.25 19.70 1.79
N GLY A 233 -12.12 19.91 3.10
CA GLY A 233 -12.85 19.14 4.11
C GLY A 233 -12.47 17.67 4.20
N LEU A 234 -11.22 17.33 3.84
CA LEU A 234 -10.69 15.98 3.82
C LEU A 234 -10.13 15.55 5.18
N PHE A 235 -10.18 14.24 5.48
CA PHE A 235 -9.49 13.67 6.61
C PHE A 235 -7.97 13.71 6.42
N LEU A 236 -7.25 13.81 7.54
CA LEU A 236 -5.81 13.63 7.57
C LEU A 236 -5.49 12.22 8.04
N THR A 237 -4.58 11.56 7.35
CA THR A 237 -4.06 10.25 7.74
C THR A 237 -2.54 10.24 7.70
N GLY A 238 -1.95 9.11 8.02
CA GLY A 238 -0.52 8.92 7.88
C GLY A 238 -0.08 7.54 8.34
N GLY A 239 1.13 7.18 7.95
CA GLY A 239 1.73 5.91 8.29
C GLY A 239 3.18 5.83 7.85
N SER A 240 3.81 4.73 8.25
CA SER A 240 5.23 4.49 7.96
C SER A 240 5.46 3.93 6.55
N ASP A 241 4.42 3.44 5.88
CA ASP A 241 4.54 2.65 4.65
C ASP A 241 5.56 1.51 4.87
N TYR A 242 5.37 0.81 6.00
CA TYR A 242 6.28 -0.22 6.47
C TYR A 242 6.18 -1.48 5.62
N HIS A 243 7.31 -1.96 5.12
CA HIS A 243 7.40 -3.17 4.32
C HIS A 243 8.33 -4.23 4.95
N GLY A 244 8.72 -4.03 6.19
CA GLY A 244 9.60 -4.96 6.92
C GLY A 244 10.98 -4.41 7.24
N PRO A 245 11.77 -5.14 8.05
CA PRO A 245 13.10 -4.72 8.46
C PRO A 245 14.09 -4.71 7.29
N GLY A 246 15.14 -3.88 7.39
CA GLY A 246 16.24 -3.85 6.41
C GLY A 246 16.05 -2.89 5.23
N ARG A 247 14.89 -2.27 5.06
CA ARG A 247 14.71 -1.13 4.13
C ARG A 247 15.16 0.16 4.83
N LYS A 248 15.64 1.16 4.07
CA LYS A 248 15.95 2.53 4.55
C LYS A 248 14.68 3.31 4.92
N ALA A 249 13.68 2.64 5.43
CA ALA A 249 12.37 3.19 5.76
C ALA A 249 12.23 3.29 7.29
N PRO A 250 11.42 4.19 7.82
CA PRO A 250 11.06 4.22 9.23
C PRO A 250 10.58 2.84 9.69
N SER A 251 10.86 2.55 10.93
CA SER A 251 10.30 1.36 11.59
C SER A 251 8.80 1.56 11.80
N LEU A 252 8.08 0.46 11.96
CA LEU A 252 6.65 0.46 12.32
C LEU A 252 6.40 1.40 13.52
N GLY A 253 5.46 2.34 13.38
CA GLY A 253 5.10 3.31 14.41
C GLY A 253 6.09 4.48 14.59
N GLU A 254 7.09 4.63 13.74
CA GLU A 254 8.09 5.70 13.84
C GLU A 254 7.57 7.04 13.30
N VAL A 255 6.59 7.00 12.40
CA VAL A 255 5.87 8.18 11.90
C VAL A 255 4.84 8.61 12.95
N ARG A 256 4.95 9.85 13.40
CA ARG A 256 4.01 10.39 14.38
C ARG A 256 2.72 10.84 13.70
N VAL A 257 1.70 10.01 13.77
CA VAL A 257 0.34 10.35 13.31
C VAL A 257 -0.48 10.79 14.51
N PRO A 258 -1.11 11.99 14.50
CA PRO A 258 -1.98 12.44 15.58
C PRO A 258 -3.18 11.50 15.75
N PHE A 259 -3.50 11.13 16.97
CA PHE A 259 -4.61 10.21 17.27
C PHE A 259 -5.97 10.79 16.87
N GLU A 260 -6.06 12.12 16.82
CA GLU A 260 -7.23 12.86 16.36
C GLU A 260 -7.59 12.55 14.90
N CYS A 261 -6.62 12.17 14.08
CA CYS A 261 -6.86 11.75 12.69
C CYS A 261 -7.74 10.49 12.66
N LEU A 262 -7.42 9.51 13.50
CA LEU A 262 -8.21 8.29 13.62
C LEU A 262 -9.59 8.58 14.21
N ALA A 263 -9.67 9.41 15.26
CA ALA A 263 -10.95 9.76 15.90
C ALA A 263 -11.92 10.44 14.91
N ALA A 264 -11.40 11.27 14.00
CA ALA A 264 -12.20 11.91 12.96
C ALA A 264 -12.78 10.89 11.97
N MET A 265 -11.99 9.89 11.54
CA MET A 265 -12.43 8.81 10.65
C MET A 265 -13.42 7.86 11.34
N ASP A 266 -13.17 7.48 12.60
CA ASP A 266 -14.07 6.65 13.41
C ASP A 266 -15.45 7.31 13.57
N GLY A 267 -15.49 8.63 13.80
CA GLY A 267 -16.72 9.38 13.93
C GLY A 267 -17.59 9.40 12.67
N ARG A 268 -17.00 9.28 11.49
CA ARG A 268 -17.73 9.17 10.22
C ARG A 268 -18.17 7.75 9.92
N TYR A 269 -17.32 6.78 10.19
CA TYR A 269 -17.60 5.37 9.91
C TYR A 269 -18.67 4.77 10.85
N GLY A 270 -18.79 5.29 12.09
CA GLY A 270 -19.75 4.83 13.10
C GLY A 270 -21.14 5.47 13.00
N ASN A 271 -21.39 6.37 12.05
CA ASN A 271 -22.67 7.00 11.74
C ASN A 271 -23.25 6.47 10.44
#